data_e4e1b08725f9018691db07c937aa7858
#
_entry.id   e4e1b08725f9018691db07c937aa7858
#
_cell.length_a   1.000
_cell.length_b   1.000
_cell.length_c   1.000
_cell.angle_alpha   90.00
_cell.angle_beta   90.00
_cell.angle_gamma   90.00
#
_symmetry.space_group_name_H-M   'P 1'
#
loop_
_entity.id
_entity.type
_entity.pdbx_description
1 polymer ?
#
loop_
_entity_poly.entity_id
_entity_poly.type
_entity_poly.pdbx_seq_one_letter_code
_entity_poly.pdbx_strand_id
1 'polypeptide(L)'
;MRSLFSLHTIFLATVIQFSPPAGAASPYDGPAASPPTNPIDSIVFGRLAELGIPPANLCSDSAFVRRAYLDVIGTLPTAAEARQFILNGNPDKRRALIERLLQRDEFADYWAMKWCDLLKVKAEFPVNLWPDAAQAYHHWIREEIRSNVPYDRFARDLLTSSGSNFRVAPVNFFRAVQSKDPAALARAVALTFMGERAENWPAERLAGMAAFYSQVGYKSTQEWKEEIVYWDPAKRDQSRAILPDGKEVQLSPERDPRQVFADWLIDPANPWFKRNIANRVWFWLMGRGIIQEPDDIRPGNPPSNPELLNFLQDQLVAAHYDLKHLFRLILNSQAYQLSCIPKSDNPAAAANFASYPLRRLDAEVLIDALDSITGTTESYSSAIPEPFTYVPVEQRSIALPDGSITSPFLETFGRSPRDTGLELERNNHPSATQELNLLNSADVRQKLQQGPGIQTILRSGGPANPVIDQLYLAILSRFPTAQERSEAAAYARSAICGRARPQLTSPGP
;
A
#
# COMPACT_ATOMS: atom_id res chain seq x y z
N MET A 1 -1.79 49.64 -5.60
CA MET A 1 -1.06 48.60 -4.84
C MET A 1 -1.53 48.59 -3.37
N ARG A 2 -2.74 48.28 -3.07
CA ARG A 2 -3.28 48.02 -1.71
C ARG A 2 -4.65 47.42 -1.87
N SER A 3 -4.78 46.09 -2.04
CA SER A 3 -6.04 45.38 -1.75
C SER A 3 -5.98 43.87 -2.02
N LEU A 4 -4.80 43.22 -1.86
CA LEU A 4 -4.62 41.79 -2.06
C LEU A 4 -4.32 41.02 -0.74
N PHE A 5 -4.34 41.69 0.41
CA PHE A 5 -3.93 41.08 1.70
C PHE A 5 -5.08 40.60 2.60
N SER A 6 -6.33 40.70 2.16
CA SER A 6 -7.46 40.45 3.06
C SER A 6 -8.15 39.08 2.95
N LEU A 7 -7.72 38.20 2.01
CA LEU A 7 -8.38 36.89 1.84
C LEU A 7 -7.61 35.69 2.47
N HIS A 8 -6.37 35.91 2.90
CA HIS A 8 -5.53 34.84 3.42
C HIS A 8 -5.61 34.62 4.94
N THR A 9 -6.15 35.60 5.67
CA THR A 9 -6.14 35.58 7.14
C THR A 9 -7.37 34.88 7.76
N ILE A 10 -8.41 34.60 6.97
CA ILE A 10 -9.66 34.01 7.51
C ILE A 10 -9.65 32.49 7.49
N PHE A 11 -8.75 31.85 6.70
CA PHE A 11 -8.67 30.37 6.63
C PHE A 11 -7.81 29.74 7.73
N LEU A 12 -6.96 30.52 8.42
CA LEU A 12 -6.07 30.00 9.46
C LEU A 12 -6.64 30.04 10.88
N ALA A 13 -7.79 30.71 11.06
CA ALA A 13 -8.37 30.90 12.39
C ALA A 13 -9.54 29.95 12.72
N THR A 14 -9.90 29.05 11.81
CA THR A 14 -11.02 28.12 12.03
C THR A 14 -10.59 26.65 11.99
N VAL A 15 -9.38 26.31 12.46
CA VAL A 15 -9.19 25.03 13.15
C VAL A 15 -9.78 25.20 14.56
N ILE A 16 -11.05 25.55 14.61
CA ILE A 16 -11.87 25.42 15.79
C ILE A 16 -11.94 23.91 16.06
N GLN A 17 -11.46 23.52 17.22
CA GLN A 17 -11.79 22.23 17.83
C GLN A 17 -13.32 22.09 17.84
N PHE A 18 -13.88 21.54 16.75
CA PHE A 18 -15.26 21.08 16.76
C PHE A 18 -15.32 19.80 17.57
N SER A 19 -15.45 19.93 18.88
CA SER A 19 -16.09 18.88 19.66
C SER A 19 -17.54 18.83 19.18
N PRO A 20 -18.00 17.75 18.55
CA PRO A 20 -19.40 17.64 18.17
C PRO A 20 -20.25 17.79 19.44
N PRO A 21 -21.43 18.42 19.37
CA PRO A 21 -22.32 18.49 20.52
C PRO A 21 -22.57 17.10 21.05
N ALA A 22 -22.51 16.92 22.36
CA ALA A 22 -22.74 15.65 23.03
C ALA A 22 -24.10 15.09 22.59
N GLY A 23 -24.10 14.04 21.72
CA GLY A 23 -25.31 13.39 21.21
C GLY A 23 -25.44 13.27 19.69
N ALA A 24 -24.63 13.98 18.87
CA ALA A 24 -24.65 13.78 17.42
C ALA A 24 -23.82 12.53 17.06
N ALA A 25 -24.42 11.51 16.46
CA ALA A 25 -23.71 10.32 15.98
C ALA A 25 -22.63 10.75 14.99
N SER A 26 -21.38 10.30 15.23
CA SER A 26 -20.26 10.56 14.31
C SER A 26 -20.58 9.97 12.94
N PRO A 27 -20.32 10.68 11.82
CA PRO A 27 -20.51 10.13 10.48
C PRO A 27 -19.55 8.95 10.18
N TYR A 28 -18.61 8.67 11.05
CA TYR A 28 -17.61 7.61 10.91
C TYR A 28 -17.95 6.37 11.74
N ASP A 29 -18.80 6.49 12.75
CA ASP A 29 -19.22 5.40 13.62
C ASP A 29 -20.50 4.73 13.13
N GLY A 30 -20.55 3.42 13.34
CA GLY A 30 -21.72 2.57 13.19
C GLY A 30 -22.16 1.96 14.54
N PRO A 31 -22.85 0.82 14.50
CA PRO A 31 -23.28 0.11 15.72
C PRO A 31 -22.08 -0.42 16.51
N ALA A 32 -22.31 -0.80 17.75
CA ALA A 32 -21.32 -1.55 18.53
C ALA A 32 -20.93 -2.84 17.82
N ALA A 33 -19.68 -3.29 18.04
CA ALA A 33 -19.24 -4.58 17.54
C ALA A 33 -20.18 -5.68 18.06
N SER A 34 -20.60 -6.58 17.16
CA SER A 34 -21.43 -7.73 17.48
C SER A 34 -20.60 -8.83 18.14
N PRO A 35 -21.21 -9.82 18.80
CA PRO A 35 -20.50 -11.02 19.19
C PRO A 35 -19.71 -11.62 18.01
N PRO A 36 -18.51 -12.15 18.24
CA PRO A 36 -17.66 -12.69 17.19
C PRO A 36 -18.38 -13.76 16.37
N THR A 37 -18.34 -13.64 15.04
CA THR A 37 -18.90 -14.61 14.11
C THR A 37 -17.84 -15.30 13.27
N ASN A 38 -16.61 -14.79 13.30
CA ASN A 38 -15.48 -15.42 12.62
C ASN A 38 -14.28 -15.61 13.58
N PRO A 39 -13.35 -16.54 13.29
CA PRO A 39 -12.22 -16.85 14.17
C PRO A 39 -11.30 -15.65 14.45
N ILE A 40 -11.04 -14.76 13.46
CA ILE A 40 -10.21 -13.56 13.68
C ILE A 40 -10.82 -12.69 14.79
N ASP A 41 -12.13 -12.47 14.74
CA ASP A 41 -12.81 -11.64 15.72
C ASP A 41 -12.81 -12.30 17.11
N SER A 42 -12.99 -13.62 17.16
CA SER A 42 -12.92 -14.37 18.41
C SER A 42 -11.56 -14.23 19.10
N ILE A 43 -10.48 -14.34 18.32
CA ILE A 43 -9.11 -14.22 18.82
C ILE A 43 -8.79 -12.77 19.23
N VAL A 44 -9.09 -11.79 18.35
CA VAL A 44 -8.79 -10.38 18.65
C VAL A 44 -9.60 -9.86 19.81
N PHE A 45 -10.92 -10.10 19.84
CA PHE A 45 -11.79 -9.61 20.91
C PHE A 45 -11.59 -10.39 22.21
N GLY A 46 -11.24 -11.69 22.15
CA GLY A 46 -10.81 -12.46 23.30
C GLY A 46 -9.58 -11.84 23.96
N ARG A 47 -8.56 -11.51 23.16
CA ARG A 47 -7.36 -10.82 23.66
C ARG A 47 -7.65 -9.44 24.24
N LEU A 48 -8.53 -8.66 23.62
CA LEU A 48 -8.95 -7.37 24.15
C LEU A 48 -9.69 -7.51 25.49
N ALA A 49 -10.55 -8.53 25.63
CA ALA A 49 -11.26 -8.81 26.87
C ALA A 49 -10.30 -9.19 28.02
N GLU A 50 -9.28 -10.01 27.75
CA GLU A 50 -8.22 -10.33 28.72
C GLU A 50 -7.49 -9.07 29.23
N LEU A 51 -7.27 -8.08 28.33
CA LEU A 51 -6.59 -6.83 28.65
C LEU A 51 -7.53 -5.78 29.26
N GLY A 52 -8.83 -6.06 29.34
CA GLY A 52 -9.84 -5.08 29.81
C GLY A 52 -10.03 -3.90 28.85
N ILE A 53 -9.75 -4.08 27.55
CA ILE A 53 -9.83 -3.03 26.52
C ILE A 53 -11.12 -3.20 25.72
N PRO A 54 -12.05 -2.24 25.74
CA PRO A 54 -13.24 -2.30 24.91
C PRO A 54 -12.89 -2.06 23.44
N PRO A 55 -13.37 -2.88 22.47
CA PRO A 55 -13.22 -2.59 21.05
C PRO A 55 -14.02 -1.34 20.65
N ALA A 56 -13.57 -0.63 19.65
CA ALA A 56 -14.31 0.47 19.03
C ALA A 56 -15.65 -0.02 18.46
N ASN A 57 -16.54 0.90 18.10
CA ASN A 57 -17.72 0.55 17.31
C ASN A 57 -17.29 0.03 15.92
N LEU A 58 -18.20 -0.58 15.18
CA LEU A 58 -18.01 -0.78 13.75
C LEU A 58 -17.98 0.59 13.05
N CYS A 59 -17.27 0.71 11.95
CA CYS A 59 -17.33 1.93 11.15
C CYS A 59 -18.64 2.02 10.38
N SER A 60 -19.05 3.25 10.06
CA SER A 60 -20.20 3.51 9.19
C SER A 60 -19.97 2.94 7.79
N ASP A 61 -21.04 2.74 7.01
CA ASP A 61 -20.92 2.25 5.64
C ASP A 61 -20.14 3.21 4.74
N SER A 62 -20.25 4.51 4.97
CA SER A 62 -19.46 5.50 4.24
C SER A 62 -17.97 5.43 4.55
N ALA A 63 -17.60 5.22 5.82
CA ALA A 63 -16.22 4.98 6.19
C ALA A 63 -15.71 3.64 5.62
N PHE A 64 -16.55 2.60 5.65
CA PHE A 64 -16.20 1.29 5.12
C PHE A 64 -15.94 1.31 3.61
N VAL A 65 -16.83 1.89 2.80
CA VAL A 65 -16.68 1.90 1.35
C VAL A 65 -15.39 2.64 0.95
N ARG A 66 -15.12 3.80 1.55
CA ARG A 66 -13.87 4.54 1.30
C ARG A 66 -12.64 3.72 1.68
N ARG A 67 -12.63 3.13 2.88
CA ARG A 67 -11.54 2.30 3.38
C ARG A 67 -11.29 1.10 2.47
N ALA A 68 -12.33 0.35 2.14
CA ALA A 68 -12.20 -0.85 1.32
C ALA A 68 -11.61 -0.54 -0.08
N TYR A 69 -12.03 0.53 -0.73
CA TYR A 69 -11.45 0.95 -2.00
C TYR A 69 -9.97 1.32 -1.86
N LEU A 70 -9.62 2.12 -0.88
CA LEU A 70 -8.24 2.59 -0.66
C LEU A 70 -7.30 1.45 -0.24
N ASP A 71 -7.75 0.56 0.65
CA ASP A 71 -6.91 -0.52 1.17
C ASP A 71 -6.79 -1.71 0.21
N VAL A 72 -7.80 -1.95 -0.62
CA VAL A 72 -7.80 -3.14 -1.49
C VAL A 72 -7.28 -2.83 -2.89
N ILE A 73 -7.60 -1.66 -3.44
CA ILE A 73 -7.27 -1.30 -4.83
C ILE A 73 -6.57 0.06 -4.99
N GLY A 74 -6.18 0.71 -3.88
CA GLY A 74 -5.43 1.97 -3.92
C GLY A 74 -6.13 3.11 -4.67
N THR A 75 -7.47 3.14 -4.69
CA THR A 75 -8.22 4.20 -5.38
C THR A 75 -9.45 4.62 -4.59
N LEU A 76 -10.00 5.79 -4.89
CA LEU A 76 -11.28 6.21 -4.33
C LEU A 76 -12.46 5.54 -5.07
N PRO A 77 -13.57 5.25 -4.37
CA PRO A 77 -14.82 4.97 -5.08
C PRO A 77 -15.27 6.23 -5.82
N THR A 78 -15.87 6.07 -6.99
CA THR A 78 -16.60 7.17 -7.65
C THR A 78 -17.77 7.64 -6.80
N ALA A 79 -18.23 8.86 -6.99
CA ALA A 79 -19.42 9.37 -6.28
C ALA A 79 -20.65 8.46 -6.46
N ALA A 80 -20.79 7.85 -7.65
CA ALA A 80 -21.88 6.92 -7.95
C ALA A 80 -21.73 5.60 -7.17
N GLU A 81 -20.52 5.00 -7.13
CA GLU A 81 -20.25 3.77 -6.39
C GLU A 81 -20.44 3.98 -4.88
N ALA A 82 -19.93 5.10 -4.34
CA ALA A 82 -20.12 5.45 -2.93
C ALA A 82 -21.61 5.61 -2.59
N ARG A 83 -22.34 6.37 -3.39
CA ARG A 83 -23.79 6.55 -3.22
C ARG A 83 -24.55 5.24 -3.28
N GLN A 84 -24.29 4.41 -4.29
CA GLN A 84 -24.94 3.11 -4.47
C GLN A 84 -24.71 2.21 -3.27
N PHE A 85 -23.46 2.14 -2.78
CA PHE A 85 -23.12 1.32 -1.64
C PHE A 85 -23.80 1.78 -0.34
N ILE A 86 -23.79 3.09 -0.07
CA ILE A 86 -24.39 3.66 1.15
C ILE A 86 -25.90 3.41 1.18
N LEU A 87 -26.58 3.60 0.05
CA LEU A 87 -28.02 3.44 -0.06
C LEU A 87 -28.49 2.00 -0.21
N ASN A 88 -27.57 1.04 -0.41
CA ASN A 88 -27.90 -0.37 -0.52
C ASN A 88 -28.27 -0.93 0.85
N GLY A 89 -29.50 -1.43 1.01
CA GLY A 89 -30.00 -2.06 2.24
C GLY A 89 -29.61 -3.53 2.44
N ASN A 90 -28.86 -4.14 1.51
CA ASN A 90 -28.47 -5.56 1.63
C ASN A 90 -27.49 -5.75 2.79
N PRO A 91 -27.75 -6.65 3.74
CA PRO A 91 -26.84 -6.93 4.86
C PRO A 91 -25.48 -7.49 4.43
N ASP A 92 -25.44 -8.18 3.29
CA ASP A 92 -24.20 -8.75 2.72
C ASP A 92 -23.40 -7.78 1.84
N LYS A 93 -23.80 -6.52 1.75
CA LYS A 93 -23.17 -5.55 0.82
C LYS A 93 -21.66 -5.35 1.02
N ARG A 94 -21.18 -5.42 2.27
CA ARG A 94 -19.75 -5.30 2.59
C ARG A 94 -18.97 -6.48 2.02
N ARG A 95 -19.45 -7.69 2.23
CA ARG A 95 -18.84 -8.92 1.69
C ARG A 95 -18.85 -8.89 0.16
N ALA A 96 -19.97 -8.54 -0.44
CA ALA A 96 -20.09 -8.43 -1.90
C ALA A 96 -19.17 -7.36 -2.48
N LEU A 97 -18.95 -6.25 -1.78
CA LEU A 97 -17.98 -5.23 -2.18
C LEU A 97 -16.55 -5.78 -2.15
N ILE A 98 -16.15 -6.45 -1.07
CA ILE A 98 -14.81 -7.04 -0.93
C ILE A 98 -14.53 -7.98 -2.10
N GLU A 99 -15.45 -8.92 -2.40
CA GLU A 99 -15.26 -9.87 -3.52
C GLU A 99 -15.10 -9.16 -4.85
N ARG A 100 -15.89 -8.11 -5.11
CA ARG A 100 -15.79 -7.32 -6.33
C ARG A 100 -14.44 -6.60 -6.43
N LEU A 101 -13.96 -6.00 -5.35
CA LEU A 101 -12.69 -5.28 -5.33
C LEU A 101 -11.49 -6.23 -5.54
N LEU A 102 -11.52 -7.43 -4.97
CA LEU A 102 -10.47 -8.44 -5.17
C LEU A 102 -10.35 -8.94 -6.63
N GLN A 103 -11.36 -8.69 -7.47
CA GLN A 103 -11.38 -9.08 -8.88
C GLN A 103 -11.06 -7.91 -9.83
N ARG A 104 -10.92 -6.68 -9.36
CA ARG A 104 -10.61 -5.51 -10.19
C ARG A 104 -9.14 -5.52 -10.62
N ASP A 105 -8.86 -5.01 -11.81
CA ASP A 105 -7.49 -4.88 -12.33
C ASP A 105 -6.61 -3.99 -11.45
N GLU A 106 -7.21 -2.96 -10.84
CA GLU A 106 -6.51 -2.06 -9.90
C GLU A 106 -5.98 -2.80 -8.66
N PHE A 107 -6.56 -3.97 -8.30
CA PHE A 107 -5.97 -4.84 -7.28
C PHE A 107 -4.56 -5.27 -7.68
N ALA A 108 -4.38 -5.69 -8.93
CA ALA A 108 -3.07 -6.09 -9.42
C ALA A 108 -2.10 -4.91 -9.50
N ASP A 109 -2.55 -3.73 -9.95
CA ASP A 109 -1.73 -2.52 -10.02
C ASP A 109 -1.22 -2.10 -8.63
N TYR A 110 -2.13 -2.00 -7.66
CA TYR A 110 -1.81 -1.55 -6.31
C TYR A 110 -0.88 -2.52 -5.56
N TRP A 111 -1.16 -3.82 -5.65
CA TRP A 111 -0.32 -4.81 -4.97
C TRP A 111 0.98 -5.07 -5.71
N ALA A 112 1.03 -4.90 -7.03
CA ALA A 112 2.30 -4.87 -7.77
C ALA A 112 3.18 -3.71 -7.32
N MET A 113 2.62 -2.50 -7.10
CA MET A 113 3.36 -1.36 -6.54
C MET A 113 4.03 -1.73 -5.21
N LYS A 114 3.29 -2.35 -4.27
CA LYS A 114 3.82 -2.79 -2.97
C LYS A 114 4.91 -3.85 -3.11
N TRP A 115 4.70 -4.85 -3.96
CA TRP A 115 5.71 -5.86 -4.23
C TRP A 115 6.95 -5.30 -4.94
N CYS A 116 6.78 -4.32 -5.82
CA CYS A 116 7.88 -3.64 -6.48
C CYS A 116 8.79 -2.88 -5.50
N ASP A 117 8.23 -2.37 -4.40
CA ASP A 117 9.03 -1.76 -3.32
C ASP A 117 9.93 -2.82 -2.66
N LEU A 118 9.36 -3.96 -2.27
CA LEU A 118 10.09 -5.06 -1.62
C LEU A 118 11.11 -5.72 -2.56
N LEU A 119 10.77 -5.86 -3.83
CA LEU A 119 11.59 -6.50 -4.86
C LEU A 119 12.54 -5.53 -5.55
N LYS A 120 12.54 -4.26 -5.14
CA LYS A 120 13.44 -3.20 -5.62
C LYS A 120 13.40 -3.01 -7.13
N VAL A 121 12.19 -2.86 -7.69
CA VAL A 121 12.02 -2.64 -9.13
C VAL A 121 12.38 -1.19 -9.48
N LYS A 122 13.67 -0.98 -9.84
CA LYS A 122 14.23 0.34 -10.14
C LYS A 122 15.28 0.26 -11.23
N ALA A 123 15.12 1.11 -12.26
CA ALA A 123 16.04 1.13 -13.41
C ALA A 123 17.38 1.80 -13.10
N GLU A 124 17.38 2.81 -12.23
CA GLU A 124 18.57 3.63 -11.90
C GLU A 124 19.35 3.11 -10.70
N PHE A 125 20.47 3.80 -10.42
CA PHE A 125 21.26 3.58 -9.20
C PHE A 125 20.39 3.77 -7.95
N PRO A 126 20.56 2.97 -6.90
CA PRO A 126 21.61 1.98 -6.68
C PRO A 126 21.31 0.58 -7.28
N VAL A 127 20.10 0.31 -7.76
CA VAL A 127 19.65 -1.03 -8.21
C VAL A 127 20.13 -1.36 -9.63
N ASN A 128 19.99 -0.43 -10.59
CA ASN A 128 20.49 -0.52 -11.95
C ASN A 128 19.89 -1.67 -12.80
N LEU A 129 18.58 -1.92 -12.71
CA LEU A 129 17.94 -2.93 -13.55
C LEU A 129 17.91 -2.54 -15.03
N TRP A 130 17.88 -1.25 -15.36
CA TRP A 130 17.59 -0.68 -16.67
C TRP A 130 16.08 -0.72 -17.00
N PRO A 131 15.53 0.27 -17.77
CA PRO A 131 14.08 0.38 -17.98
C PRO A 131 13.40 -0.87 -18.50
N ASP A 132 13.95 -1.52 -19.54
CA ASP A 132 13.34 -2.72 -20.12
C ASP A 132 13.20 -3.85 -19.11
N ALA A 133 14.24 -4.06 -18.29
CA ALA A 133 14.19 -5.08 -17.24
C ALA A 133 13.25 -4.70 -16.09
N ALA A 134 13.22 -3.41 -15.70
CA ALA A 134 12.30 -2.94 -14.67
C ALA A 134 10.84 -3.08 -15.12
N GLN A 135 10.54 -2.73 -16.37
CA GLN A 135 9.20 -2.90 -16.96
C GLN A 135 8.81 -4.37 -17.07
N ALA A 136 9.71 -5.23 -17.58
CA ALA A 136 9.46 -6.67 -17.67
C ALA A 136 9.20 -7.28 -16.28
N TYR A 137 9.96 -6.85 -15.26
CA TYR A 137 9.82 -7.34 -13.90
C TYR A 137 8.51 -6.88 -13.26
N HIS A 138 8.17 -5.59 -13.37
CA HIS A 138 6.87 -5.07 -12.93
C HIS A 138 5.70 -5.79 -13.60
N HIS A 139 5.76 -5.95 -14.93
CA HIS A 139 4.71 -6.62 -15.68
C HIS A 139 4.50 -8.07 -15.19
N TRP A 140 5.58 -8.82 -14.99
CA TRP A 140 5.50 -10.18 -14.45
C TRP A 140 4.88 -10.19 -13.04
N ILE A 141 5.33 -9.33 -12.12
CA ILE A 141 4.78 -9.22 -10.77
C ILE A 141 3.28 -8.94 -10.82
N ARG A 142 2.87 -7.99 -11.67
CA ARG A 142 1.46 -7.63 -11.85
C ARG A 142 0.62 -8.81 -12.35
N GLU A 143 1.11 -9.55 -13.34
CA GLU A 143 0.41 -10.71 -13.90
C GLU A 143 0.29 -11.87 -12.91
N GLU A 144 1.30 -12.14 -12.10
CA GLU A 144 1.26 -13.13 -11.04
C GLU A 144 0.16 -12.80 -10.01
N ILE A 145 0.06 -11.53 -9.62
CA ILE A 145 -0.96 -11.04 -8.68
C ILE A 145 -2.36 -11.08 -9.33
N ARG A 146 -2.48 -10.62 -10.58
CA ARG A 146 -3.73 -10.62 -11.33
C ARG A 146 -4.29 -12.04 -11.46
N SER A 147 -3.43 -12.97 -11.82
CA SER A 147 -3.75 -14.40 -11.98
C SER A 147 -3.88 -15.14 -10.66
N ASN A 148 -3.65 -14.46 -9.53
CA ASN A 148 -3.68 -15.04 -8.19
C ASN A 148 -2.81 -16.30 -8.08
N VAL A 149 -1.59 -16.24 -8.62
CA VAL A 149 -0.63 -17.34 -8.52
C VAL A 149 -0.32 -17.61 -7.04
N PRO A 150 -0.32 -18.88 -6.58
CA PRO A 150 0.02 -19.22 -5.21
C PRO A 150 1.38 -18.65 -4.79
N TYR A 151 1.45 -18.08 -3.58
CA TYR A 151 2.64 -17.35 -3.12
C TYR A 151 3.90 -18.21 -3.02
N ASP A 152 3.78 -19.49 -2.74
CA ASP A 152 4.88 -20.46 -2.76
C ASP A 152 5.47 -20.63 -4.17
N ARG A 153 4.62 -20.65 -5.21
CA ARG A 153 5.05 -20.68 -6.61
C ARG A 153 5.71 -19.35 -7.01
N PHE A 154 5.10 -18.21 -6.67
CA PHE A 154 5.68 -16.90 -6.91
C PHE A 154 7.10 -16.78 -6.31
N ALA A 155 7.27 -17.21 -5.05
CA ALA A 155 8.57 -17.20 -4.38
C ALA A 155 9.57 -18.17 -5.03
N ARG A 156 9.12 -19.36 -5.42
CA ARG A 156 9.96 -20.33 -6.12
C ARG A 156 10.50 -19.77 -7.43
N ASP A 157 9.66 -19.12 -8.23
CA ASP A 157 10.06 -18.54 -9.50
C ASP A 157 11.10 -17.44 -9.31
N LEU A 158 10.97 -16.58 -8.31
CA LEU A 158 11.97 -15.58 -7.94
C LEU A 158 13.30 -16.19 -7.49
N LEU A 159 13.25 -17.30 -6.77
CA LEU A 159 14.44 -17.92 -6.18
C LEU A 159 15.20 -18.85 -7.13
N THR A 160 14.55 -19.41 -8.16
CA THR A 160 15.15 -20.50 -8.94
C THR A 160 15.23 -20.24 -10.44
N SER A 161 14.63 -19.17 -10.94
CA SER A 161 14.64 -18.86 -12.38
C SER A 161 16.06 -18.62 -12.92
N SER A 162 16.24 -18.96 -14.18
CA SER A 162 17.44 -18.70 -14.96
C SER A 162 17.05 -18.21 -16.35
N GLY A 163 17.81 -17.26 -16.90
CA GLY A 163 17.56 -16.71 -18.23
C GLY A 163 17.89 -15.23 -18.34
N SER A 164 17.46 -14.63 -19.44
CA SER A 164 17.64 -13.23 -19.74
C SER A 164 16.74 -12.35 -18.83
N ASN A 165 17.30 -11.28 -18.31
CA ASN A 165 16.59 -10.28 -17.51
C ASN A 165 15.44 -9.60 -18.24
N PHE A 166 15.42 -9.62 -19.57
CA PHE A 166 14.33 -9.06 -20.39
C PHE A 166 13.23 -10.06 -20.69
N ARG A 167 13.57 -11.37 -20.75
CA ARG A 167 12.67 -12.44 -21.20
C ARG A 167 12.19 -13.36 -20.09
N VAL A 168 12.98 -13.51 -19.04
CA VAL A 168 12.66 -14.30 -17.85
C VAL A 168 12.69 -13.35 -16.63
N ALA A 169 11.65 -12.57 -16.52
CA ALA A 169 11.54 -11.45 -15.60
C ALA A 169 11.91 -11.74 -14.12
N PRO A 170 11.55 -12.89 -13.51
CA PRO A 170 11.88 -13.17 -12.10
C PRO A 170 13.37 -13.23 -11.80
N VAL A 171 14.27 -13.43 -12.80
CA VAL A 171 15.72 -13.37 -12.57
C VAL A 171 16.20 -11.99 -12.11
N ASN A 172 15.38 -10.94 -12.33
CA ASN A 172 15.69 -9.61 -11.87
C ASN A 172 15.73 -9.48 -10.34
N PHE A 173 15.17 -10.42 -9.59
CA PHE A 173 15.34 -10.52 -8.14
C PHE A 173 16.84 -10.54 -7.76
N PHE A 174 17.64 -11.40 -8.41
CA PHE A 174 19.08 -11.47 -8.17
C PHE A 174 19.84 -10.25 -8.70
N ARG A 175 19.34 -9.64 -9.78
CA ARG A 175 19.96 -8.43 -10.38
C ARG A 175 19.70 -7.17 -9.56
N ALA A 176 18.59 -7.11 -8.85
CA ALA A 176 18.22 -6.00 -7.96
C ALA A 176 19.10 -5.93 -6.69
N VAL A 177 19.88 -6.94 -6.41
CA VAL A 177 20.90 -6.92 -5.34
C VAL A 177 22.17 -6.26 -5.86
N GLN A 178 22.58 -5.14 -5.26
CA GLN A 178 23.73 -4.35 -5.72
C GLN A 178 25.02 -5.14 -5.80
N SER A 179 25.32 -5.89 -4.72
CA SER A 179 26.44 -6.83 -4.71
C SER A 179 25.95 -8.19 -5.19
N LYS A 180 26.68 -8.75 -6.17
CA LYS A 180 26.40 -10.09 -6.69
C LYS A 180 27.04 -11.20 -5.83
N ASP A 181 27.55 -10.88 -4.64
CA ASP A 181 28.12 -11.87 -3.74
C ASP A 181 27.01 -12.71 -3.08
N PRO A 182 27.32 -14.00 -2.79
CA PRO A 182 26.33 -14.91 -2.23
C PRO A 182 25.72 -14.47 -0.90
N ALA A 183 26.49 -13.76 -0.07
CA ALA A 183 25.98 -13.27 1.22
C ALA A 183 24.98 -12.13 1.05
N ALA A 184 25.17 -11.25 0.06
CA ALA A 184 24.19 -10.20 -0.27
C ALA A 184 22.90 -10.81 -0.82
N LEU A 185 22.99 -11.83 -1.66
CA LEU A 185 21.82 -12.58 -2.14
C LEU A 185 21.06 -13.24 -0.98
N ALA A 186 21.79 -13.90 -0.06
CA ALA A 186 21.19 -14.49 1.12
C ALA A 186 20.46 -13.46 2.01
N ARG A 187 21.05 -12.26 2.22
CA ARG A 187 20.40 -11.16 2.96
C ARG A 187 19.10 -10.72 2.28
N ALA A 188 19.11 -10.53 0.97
CA ALA A 188 17.92 -10.14 0.21
C ALA A 188 16.82 -11.19 0.35
N VAL A 189 17.15 -12.47 0.26
CA VAL A 189 16.19 -13.57 0.43
C VAL A 189 15.64 -13.63 1.86
N ALA A 190 16.49 -13.49 2.88
CA ALA A 190 16.07 -13.48 4.27
C ALA A 190 15.10 -12.30 4.56
N LEU A 191 15.41 -11.11 4.07
CA LEU A 191 14.55 -9.94 4.21
C LEU A 191 13.19 -10.14 3.52
N THR A 192 13.21 -10.52 2.25
CA THR A 192 12.00 -10.61 1.42
C THR A 192 11.06 -11.73 1.88
N PHE A 193 11.60 -12.93 2.14
CA PHE A 193 10.79 -14.14 2.36
C PHE A 193 10.74 -14.65 3.80
N MET A 194 11.66 -14.18 4.66
CA MET A 194 11.66 -14.57 6.08
C MET A 194 11.34 -13.39 7.01
N GLY A 195 11.41 -12.14 6.51
CA GLY A 195 11.22 -10.92 7.31
C GLY A 195 12.33 -10.70 8.33
N GLU A 196 13.50 -11.29 8.11
CA GLU A 196 14.65 -11.17 9.00
C GLU A 196 15.76 -10.31 8.37
N ARG A 197 16.32 -9.41 9.17
CA ARG A 197 17.51 -8.62 8.80
C ARG A 197 18.77 -9.44 9.07
N ALA A 198 19.22 -10.15 8.05
CA ALA A 198 20.34 -11.08 8.17
C ALA A 198 21.70 -10.39 8.40
N GLU A 199 21.79 -9.07 8.33
CA GLU A 199 22.94 -8.28 8.80
C GLU A 199 23.23 -8.51 10.29
N ASN A 200 22.19 -8.82 11.05
CA ASN A 200 22.27 -9.07 12.49
C ASN A 200 22.52 -10.55 12.84
N TRP A 201 22.65 -11.42 11.83
CA TRP A 201 22.89 -12.83 12.09
C TRP A 201 24.35 -13.12 12.44
N PRO A 202 24.61 -14.20 13.18
CA PRO A 202 25.97 -14.75 13.30
C PRO A 202 26.56 -15.03 11.92
N ALA A 203 27.85 -14.72 11.75
CA ALA A 203 28.53 -14.85 10.46
C ALA A 203 28.41 -16.26 9.85
N GLU A 204 28.47 -17.30 10.69
CA GLU A 204 28.33 -18.70 10.28
C GLU A 204 26.93 -19.03 9.72
N ARG A 205 25.87 -18.48 10.34
CA ARG A 205 24.48 -18.64 9.85
C ARG A 205 24.33 -18.01 8.47
N LEU A 206 24.86 -16.79 8.29
CA LEU A 206 24.82 -16.10 7.01
C LEU A 206 25.64 -16.83 5.94
N ALA A 207 26.85 -17.27 6.28
CA ALA A 207 27.72 -18.01 5.36
C ALA A 207 27.09 -19.35 4.96
N GLY A 208 26.45 -20.06 5.89
CA GLY A 208 25.74 -21.30 5.61
C GLY A 208 24.60 -21.12 4.61
N MET A 209 23.79 -20.06 4.77
CA MET A 209 22.74 -19.73 3.81
C MET A 209 23.30 -19.23 2.47
N ALA A 210 24.37 -18.45 2.49
CA ALA A 210 25.03 -17.93 1.29
C ALA A 210 25.54 -19.04 0.36
N ALA A 211 25.88 -20.21 0.90
CA ALA A 211 26.32 -21.35 0.12
C ALA A 211 25.30 -21.79 -0.95
N PHE A 212 24.00 -21.65 -0.69
CA PHE A 212 22.93 -21.95 -1.66
C PHE A 212 22.95 -21.02 -2.89
N TYR A 213 23.58 -19.85 -2.79
CA TYR A 213 23.66 -18.83 -3.84
C TYR A 213 25.06 -18.70 -4.45
N SER A 214 26.04 -19.51 -3.99
CA SER A 214 27.44 -19.45 -4.46
C SER A 214 27.60 -19.77 -5.95
N GLN A 215 26.66 -20.54 -6.51
CA GLN A 215 26.68 -20.96 -7.90
C GLN A 215 25.81 -20.09 -8.82
N VAL A 216 25.35 -18.92 -8.36
CA VAL A 216 24.66 -17.97 -9.23
C VAL A 216 25.70 -17.32 -10.16
N GLY A 217 25.48 -17.47 -11.46
CA GLY A 217 26.30 -16.90 -12.51
C GLY A 217 25.60 -15.76 -13.24
N TYR A 218 26.39 -14.85 -13.76
CA TYR A 218 25.92 -13.70 -14.55
C TYR A 218 26.73 -13.62 -15.84
N LYS A 219 26.07 -13.49 -16.96
CA LYS A 219 26.71 -13.41 -18.28
C LYS A 219 26.06 -12.32 -19.11
N SER A 220 26.82 -11.29 -19.48
CA SER A 220 26.37 -10.27 -20.44
C SER A 220 26.25 -10.90 -21.82
N THR A 221 25.27 -10.41 -22.59
CA THR A 221 25.07 -10.77 -24.00
C THR A 221 25.61 -9.68 -24.93
N GLN A 222 25.34 -9.77 -26.22
CA GLN A 222 25.62 -8.73 -27.18
C GLN A 222 24.52 -7.63 -27.22
N GLU A 223 23.35 -7.93 -26.63
CA GLU A 223 22.26 -6.98 -26.50
C GLU A 223 22.54 -5.98 -25.38
N TRP A 224 22.25 -4.70 -25.63
CA TRP A 224 22.53 -3.61 -24.69
C TRP A 224 21.79 -3.83 -23.35
N LYS A 225 22.56 -3.88 -22.27
CA LYS A 225 22.03 -4.08 -20.90
C LYS A 225 21.34 -5.42 -20.66
N GLU A 226 21.36 -6.35 -21.62
CA GLU A 226 20.90 -7.71 -21.38
C GLU A 226 21.95 -8.50 -20.59
N GLU A 227 21.51 -9.20 -19.56
CA GLU A 227 22.30 -10.08 -18.74
C GLU A 227 21.54 -11.38 -18.46
N ILE A 228 22.20 -12.50 -18.63
CA ILE A 228 21.66 -13.82 -18.29
C ILE A 228 22.08 -14.16 -16.86
N VAL A 229 21.11 -14.48 -16.02
CA VAL A 229 21.32 -15.09 -14.71
C VAL A 229 21.14 -16.59 -14.86
N TYR A 230 22.08 -17.38 -14.34
CA TYR A 230 22.04 -18.82 -14.49
C TYR A 230 22.68 -19.57 -13.32
N TRP A 231 22.36 -20.84 -13.18
CA TRP A 231 23.09 -21.74 -12.32
C TRP A 231 24.40 -22.15 -13.00
N ASP A 232 25.52 -21.91 -12.33
CA ASP A 232 26.87 -22.23 -12.82
C ASP A 232 27.45 -23.42 -12.03
N PRO A 233 27.32 -24.66 -12.53
CA PRO A 233 27.84 -25.83 -11.86
C PRO A 233 29.37 -25.89 -11.82
N ALA A 234 30.07 -25.04 -12.57
CA ALA A 234 31.53 -24.94 -12.52
C ALA A 234 32.03 -24.22 -11.25
N LYS A 235 31.21 -23.40 -10.62
CA LYS A 235 31.48 -22.73 -9.34
C LYS A 235 31.23 -23.68 -8.15
N ARG A 236 32.03 -24.77 -8.05
CA ARG A 236 31.82 -25.81 -7.03
C ARG A 236 32.63 -25.58 -5.76
N ASP A 237 32.67 -24.35 -5.26
CA ASP A 237 33.48 -24.02 -4.09
C ASP A 237 32.96 -24.63 -2.78
N GLN A 238 31.67 -25.04 -2.75
CA GLN A 238 31.05 -25.58 -1.54
C GLN A 238 30.19 -26.81 -1.83
N SER A 239 30.53 -27.92 -1.16
CA SER A 239 29.72 -29.16 -1.17
C SER A 239 28.71 -29.24 -0.02
N ARG A 240 28.74 -28.27 0.91
CA ARG A 240 27.89 -28.22 2.11
C ARG A 240 27.30 -26.83 2.28
N ALA A 241 26.06 -26.78 2.71
CA ALA A 241 25.34 -25.56 3.09
C ALA A 241 24.67 -25.79 4.45
N ILE A 242 24.35 -24.69 5.13
CA ILE A 242 23.61 -24.72 6.40
C ILE A 242 22.35 -23.89 6.22
N LEU A 243 21.22 -24.52 6.46
CA LEU A 243 19.92 -23.84 6.47
C LEU A 243 19.81 -22.90 7.68
N PRO A 244 18.99 -21.85 7.62
CA PRO A 244 18.77 -20.92 8.73
C PRO A 244 18.33 -21.54 10.05
N ASP A 245 17.76 -22.76 10.03
CA ASP A 245 17.43 -23.55 11.22
C ASP A 245 18.62 -24.35 11.81
N GLY A 246 19.79 -24.24 11.20
CA GLY A 246 21.02 -24.92 11.62
C GLY A 246 21.22 -26.31 11.00
N LYS A 247 20.28 -26.81 10.18
CA LYS A 247 20.40 -28.11 9.53
C LYS A 247 21.42 -28.07 8.41
N GLU A 248 22.41 -28.99 8.43
CA GLU A 248 23.35 -29.16 7.34
C GLU A 248 22.73 -29.89 6.15
N VAL A 249 23.09 -29.44 4.96
CA VAL A 249 22.66 -30.02 3.68
C VAL A 249 23.88 -30.27 2.81
N GLN A 250 23.99 -31.50 2.27
CA GLN A 250 24.96 -31.81 1.22
C GLN A 250 24.43 -31.34 -0.12
N LEU A 251 25.19 -30.51 -0.81
CA LEU A 251 24.83 -30.00 -2.13
C LEU A 251 25.28 -31.00 -3.21
N SER A 252 24.30 -31.45 -4.00
CA SER A 252 24.57 -32.31 -5.15
C SER A 252 25.12 -31.49 -6.30
N PRO A 253 26.14 -31.98 -7.03
CA PRO A 253 26.64 -31.33 -8.24
C PRO A 253 25.64 -31.35 -9.41
N GLU A 254 24.57 -32.13 -9.33
CA GLU A 254 23.57 -32.31 -10.38
C GLU A 254 22.29 -31.50 -10.11
N ARG A 255 22.24 -30.83 -8.97
CA ARG A 255 21.03 -30.07 -8.57
C ARG A 255 21.40 -28.65 -8.21
N ASP A 256 20.65 -27.69 -8.78
CA ASP A 256 20.78 -26.27 -8.44
C ASP A 256 20.55 -26.05 -6.93
N PRO A 257 21.51 -25.53 -6.19
CA PRO A 257 21.39 -25.29 -4.75
C PRO A 257 20.22 -24.35 -4.40
N ARG A 258 19.86 -23.43 -5.29
CA ARG A 258 18.72 -22.53 -5.08
C ARG A 258 17.40 -23.28 -4.98
N GLN A 259 17.23 -24.37 -5.75
CA GLN A 259 16.04 -25.23 -5.66
C GLN A 259 15.98 -25.96 -4.31
N VAL A 260 17.11 -26.37 -3.77
CA VAL A 260 17.18 -27.03 -2.44
C VAL A 260 16.74 -26.05 -1.35
N PHE A 261 17.22 -24.81 -1.43
CA PHE A 261 16.79 -23.77 -0.49
C PHE A 261 15.31 -23.40 -0.65
N ALA A 262 14.83 -23.25 -1.89
CA ALA A 262 13.44 -22.94 -2.17
C ALA A 262 12.49 -24.03 -1.64
N ASP A 263 12.83 -25.32 -1.83
CA ASP A 263 12.04 -26.43 -1.30
C ASP A 263 11.92 -26.38 0.23
N TRP A 264 13.02 -26.09 0.93
CA TRP A 264 13.01 -25.93 2.38
C TRP A 264 12.20 -24.69 2.82
N LEU A 265 12.36 -23.57 2.12
CA LEU A 265 11.71 -22.31 2.50
C LEU A 265 10.17 -22.39 2.40
N ILE A 266 9.65 -22.94 1.28
CA ILE A 266 8.22 -23.03 1.01
C ILE A 266 7.53 -24.23 1.65
N ASP A 267 8.30 -25.12 2.29
CA ASP A 267 7.71 -26.26 3.01
C ASP A 267 6.69 -25.77 4.04
N PRO A 268 5.48 -26.33 4.08
CA PRO A 268 4.46 -25.96 5.07
C PRO A 268 4.92 -26.06 6.53
N ALA A 269 5.90 -26.92 6.82
CA ALA A 269 6.50 -27.02 8.14
C ALA A 269 7.47 -25.87 8.45
N ASN A 270 7.94 -25.13 7.43
CA ASN A 270 8.83 -23.99 7.62
C ASN A 270 8.06 -22.83 8.27
N PRO A 271 8.50 -22.31 9.43
CA PRO A 271 7.77 -21.28 10.14
C PRO A 271 7.99 -19.86 9.56
N TRP A 272 9.11 -19.59 8.89
CA TRP A 272 9.46 -18.22 8.46
C TRP A 272 8.61 -17.74 7.31
N PHE A 273 8.51 -18.54 6.25
CA PHE A 273 7.86 -18.16 5.00
C PHE A 273 6.39 -17.75 5.18
N LYS A 274 5.60 -18.64 5.78
CA LYS A 274 4.19 -18.39 6.05
C LYS A 274 3.97 -17.28 7.10
N ARG A 275 4.85 -17.17 8.10
CA ARG A 275 4.80 -16.14 9.14
C ARG A 275 5.04 -14.75 8.56
N ASN A 276 6.07 -14.61 7.74
CA ASN A 276 6.43 -13.33 7.13
C ASN A 276 5.26 -12.79 6.31
N ILE A 277 4.74 -13.57 5.36
CA ILE A 277 3.68 -13.07 4.47
C ILE A 277 2.34 -12.86 5.20
N ALA A 278 1.98 -13.72 6.16
CA ALA A 278 0.78 -13.52 6.96
C ALA A 278 0.84 -12.23 7.78
N ASN A 279 1.99 -11.96 8.43
CA ASN A 279 2.23 -10.72 9.15
C ASN A 279 2.23 -9.49 8.23
N ARG A 280 2.80 -9.61 7.04
CA ARG A 280 2.89 -8.51 6.06
C ARG A 280 1.53 -8.16 5.47
N VAL A 281 0.70 -9.13 5.09
CA VAL A 281 -0.68 -8.87 4.62
C VAL A 281 -1.52 -8.23 5.73
N TRP A 282 -1.38 -8.70 6.97
CA TRP A 282 -2.02 -8.07 8.12
C TRP A 282 -1.56 -6.61 8.30
N PHE A 283 -0.23 -6.37 8.25
CA PHE A 283 0.34 -5.02 8.32
C PHE A 283 -0.21 -4.09 7.24
N TRP A 284 -0.24 -4.53 6.01
CA TRP A 284 -0.73 -3.73 4.90
C TRP A 284 -2.20 -3.29 5.08
N LEU A 285 -3.05 -4.19 5.56
CA LEU A 285 -4.47 -3.90 5.75
C LEU A 285 -4.75 -3.15 7.07
N MET A 286 -4.05 -3.50 8.13
CA MET A 286 -4.30 -2.96 9.47
C MET A 286 -3.37 -1.79 9.84
N GLY A 287 -2.40 -1.43 8.99
CA GLY A 287 -1.42 -0.36 9.25
C GLY A 287 -0.42 -0.63 10.37
N ARG A 288 -0.51 -1.82 10.99
CA ARG A 288 0.40 -2.31 12.02
C ARG A 288 0.50 -3.84 11.94
N GLY A 289 1.72 -4.38 12.03
CA GLY A 289 1.94 -5.82 12.08
C GLY A 289 1.53 -6.44 13.43
N ILE A 290 1.24 -7.73 13.41
CA ILE A 290 1.15 -8.54 14.62
C ILE A 290 2.55 -8.66 15.24
N ILE A 291 3.57 -8.82 14.40
CA ILE A 291 4.97 -8.51 14.71
C ILE A 291 5.26 -7.14 14.08
N GLN A 292 5.59 -6.17 14.91
CA GLN A 292 5.93 -4.83 14.47
C GLN A 292 7.45 -4.63 14.66
N GLU A 293 8.22 -4.36 13.65
CA GLU A 293 7.96 -4.08 12.22
C GLU A 293 7.99 -5.38 11.40
N PRO A 294 7.34 -5.41 10.20
CA PRO A 294 7.24 -6.64 9.41
C PRO A 294 8.62 -7.17 8.94
N ASP A 295 9.63 -6.32 8.85
CA ASP A 295 11.00 -6.67 8.43
C ASP A 295 11.93 -6.99 9.61
N ASP A 296 11.40 -7.17 10.82
CA ASP A 296 12.17 -7.45 12.04
C ASP A 296 11.61 -8.66 12.80
N ILE A 297 11.40 -9.77 12.09
CA ILE A 297 10.95 -11.03 12.68
C ILE A 297 12.14 -11.70 13.36
N ARG A 298 12.17 -11.70 14.69
CA ARG A 298 13.23 -12.26 15.51
C ARG A 298 12.74 -12.64 16.91
N PRO A 299 13.46 -13.52 17.65
CA PRO A 299 13.02 -13.92 19.00
C PRO A 299 12.81 -12.76 19.98
N GLY A 300 13.59 -11.68 19.85
CA GLY A 300 13.47 -10.48 20.70
C GLY A 300 12.33 -9.54 20.31
N ASN A 301 11.57 -9.85 19.26
CA ASN A 301 10.42 -9.07 18.80
C ASN A 301 9.19 -10.00 18.65
N PRO A 302 8.56 -10.40 19.76
CA PRO A 302 7.46 -11.35 19.73
C PRO A 302 6.17 -10.74 19.17
N PRO A 303 5.28 -11.58 18.60
CA PRO A 303 3.97 -11.11 18.14
C PRO A 303 3.11 -10.61 19.30
N SER A 304 2.36 -9.53 19.09
CA SER A 304 1.41 -8.97 20.06
C SER A 304 0.21 -9.94 20.32
N ASN A 305 -0.13 -10.76 19.33
CA ASN A 305 -1.14 -11.79 19.39
C ASN A 305 -0.65 -13.06 18.64
N PRO A 306 0.04 -13.98 19.34
CA PRO A 306 0.54 -15.22 18.74
C PRO A 306 -0.54 -16.13 18.13
N GLU A 307 -1.71 -16.20 18.79
CA GLU A 307 -2.83 -17.02 18.31
C GLU A 307 -3.36 -16.53 16.97
N LEU A 308 -3.52 -15.20 16.82
CA LEU A 308 -3.92 -14.59 15.56
C LEU A 308 -2.93 -14.89 14.44
N LEU A 309 -1.64 -14.73 14.72
CA LEU A 309 -0.61 -14.98 13.72
C LEU A 309 -0.58 -16.45 13.28
N ASN A 310 -0.70 -17.37 14.22
CA ASN A 310 -0.77 -18.80 13.93
C ASN A 310 -2.01 -19.14 13.11
N PHE A 311 -3.17 -18.62 13.50
CA PHE A 311 -4.40 -18.79 12.71
C PHE A 311 -4.25 -18.36 11.26
N LEU A 312 -3.69 -17.16 11.01
CA LEU A 312 -3.49 -16.65 9.66
C LEU A 312 -2.51 -17.51 8.85
N GLN A 313 -1.43 -18.00 9.48
CA GLN A 313 -0.49 -18.92 8.87
C GLN A 313 -1.16 -20.23 8.45
N ASP A 314 -1.97 -20.80 9.33
CA ASP A 314 -2.66 -22.08 9.08
C ASP A 314 -3.72 -21.94 7.97
N GLN A 315 -4.45 -20.81 7.95
CA GLN A 315 -5.40 -20.50 6.87
C GLN A 315 -4.71 -20.33 5.52
N LEU A 316 -3.55 -19.70 5.49
CA LEU A 316 -2.77 -19.55 4.26
C LEU A 316 -2.31 -20.89 3.71
N VAL A 317 -1.77 -21.77 4.56
CA VAL A 317 -1.34 -23.12 4.17
C VAL A 317 -2.54 -23.97 3.72
N ALA A 318 -3.65 -23.93 4.46
CA ALA A 318 -4.87 -24.66 4.12
C ALA A 318 -5.47 -24.21 2.76
N ALA A 319 -5.28 -22.95 2.41
CA ALA A 319 -5.67 -22.38 1.11
C ALA A 319 -4.59 -22.51 0.04
N HIS A 320 -3.58 -23.36 0.21
CA HIS A 320 -2.49 -23.55 -0.76
C HIS A 320 -1.81 -22.24 -1.16
N TYR A 321 -1.51 -21.38 -0.19
CA TYR A 321 -0.85 -20.09 -0.36
C TYR A 321 -1.61 -19.08 -1.25
N ASP A 322 -2.94 -19.20 -1.35
CA ASP A 322 -3.82 -18.19 -1.98
C ASP A 322 -3.84 -16.90 -1.14
N LEU A 323 -3.15 -15.86 -1.62
CA LEU A 323 -3.13 -14.57 -0.92
C LEU A 323 -4.49 -13.87 -0.90
N LYS A 324 -5.30 -13.97 -1.98
CA LYS A 324 -6.65 -13.38 -1.98
C LYS A 324 -7.57 -14.02 -0.94
N HIS A 325 -7.34 -15.30 -0.60
CA HIS A 325 -8.05 -15.93 0.53
C HIS A 325 -7.71 -15.22 1.85
N LEU A 326 -6.45 -14.94 2.11
CA LEU A 326 -6.02 -14.25 3.32
C LEU A 326 -6.58 -12.82 3.39
N PHE A 327 -6.53 -12.07 2.28
CA PHE A 327 -7.18 -10.76 2.17
C PHE A 327 -8.67 -10.85 2.51
N ARG A 328 -9.37 -11.80 1.93
CA ARG A 328 -10.81 -12.03 2.15
C ARG A 328 -11.13 -12.28 3.62
N LEU A 329 -10.34 -13.10 4.29
CA LEU A 329 -10.53 -13.40 5.71
C LEU A 329 -10.40 -12.15 6.57
N ILE A 330 -9.34 -11.37 6.37
CA ILE A 330 -9.06 -10.17 7.16
C ILE A 330 -10.13 -9.10 6.90
N LEU A 331 -10.41 -8.78 5.64
CA LEU A 331 -11.33 -7.72 5.25
C LEU A 331 -12.79 -7.98 5.74
N ASN A 332 -13.19 -9.26 5.83
CA ASN A 332 -14.51 -9.63 6.35
C ASN A 332 -14.58 -9.69 7.87
N SER A 333 -13.47 -9.55 8.59
CA SER A 333 -13.48 -9.53 10.06
C SER A 333 -14.05 -8.21 10.60
N GLN A 334 -14.69 -8.27 11.76
CA GLN A 334 -15.11 -7.06 12.49
C GLN A 334 -13.87 -6.25 12.93
N ALA A 335 -12.75 -6.93 13.26
CA ALA A 335 -11.49 -6.26 13.60
C ALA A 335 -11.04 -5.27 12.53
N TYR A 336 -11.10 -5.63 11.24
CA TYR A 336 -10.84 -4.69 10.14
C TYR A 336 -11.93 -3.61 10.02
N GLN A 337 -13.17 -3.96 10.34
CA GLN A 337 -14.32 -3.08 10.19
C GLN A 337 -14.58 -2.17 11.40
N LEU A 338 -13.72 -2.19 12.40
CA LEU A 338 -13.81 -1.24 13.53
C LEU A 338 -13.66 0.21 13.07
N SER A 339 -14.29 1.10 13.81
CA SER A 339 -14.12 2.55 13.66
C SER A 339 -12.70 2.99 14.03
N CYS A 340 -12.30 4.12 13.48
CA CYS A 340 -11.05 4.79 13.88
C CYS A 340 -11.19 5.62 15.16
N ILE A 341 -12.37 5.68 15.77
CA ILE A 341 -12.62 6.38 17.02
C ILE A 341 -12.43 5.41 18.18
N PRO A 342 -11.34 5.51 18.93
CA PRO A 342 -11.04 4.58 20.03
C PRO A 342 -12.03 4.79 21.18
N LYS A 343 -12.32 3.71 21.92
CA LYS A 343 -13.09 3.74 23.17
C LYS A 343 -12.22 3.64 24.43
N SER A 344 -10.92 3.54 24.24
CA SER A 344 -9.96 3.34 25.34
C SER A 344 -8.69 4.15 25.09
N ASP A 345 -8.21 4.81 26.12
CA ASP A 345 -6.91 5.48 26.15
C ASP A 345 -5.77 4.56 26.62
N ASN A 346 -6.04 3.25 26.76
CA ASN A 346 -5.03 2.27 27.14
C ASN A 346 -3.92 2.22 26.06
N PRO A 347 -2.63 2.42 26.42
CA PRO A 347 -1.51 2.39 25.46
C PRO A 347 -1.41 1.05 24.67
N ALA A 348 -1.90 -0.06 25.25
CA ALA A 348 -1.91 -1.36 24.60
C ALA A 348 -3.02 -1.50 23.54
N ALA A 349 -4.00 -0.60 23.47
CA ALA A 349 -5.15 -0.69 22.59
C ALA A 349 -4.74 -0.74 21.11
N ALA A 350 -3.85 0.13 20.69
CA ALA A 350 -3.35 0.19 19.31
C ALA A 350 -2.58 -1.07 18.90
N ALA A 351 -1.77 -1.63 19.82
CA ALA A 351 -1.00 -2.84 19.56
C ALA A 351 -1.86 -4.11 19.48
N ASN A 352 -3.08 -4.06 20.02
CA ASN A 352 -4.04 -5.16 20.03
C ASN A 352 -5.27 -4.91 19.15
N PHE A 353 -5.18 -3.96 18.22
CA PHE A 353 -6.20 -3.72 17.18
C PHE A 353 -7.59 -3.36 17.73
N ALA A 354 -7.66 -2.64 18.86
CA ALA A 354 -8.92 -2.22 19.48
C ALA A 354 -9.72 -1.19 18.66
N SER A 355 -9.09 -0.53 17.69
CA SER A 355 -9.69 0.37 16.72
C SER A 355 -8.89 0.33 15.42
N TYR A 356 -9.48 0.77 14.31
CA TYR A 356 -8.75 0.90 13.05
C TYR A 356 -7.86 2.15 13.08
N PRO A 357 -6.55 2.06 12.80
CA PRO A 357 -5.66 3.20 12.89
C PRO A 357 -5.90 4.18 11.73
N LEU A 358 -5.87 5.48 12.02
CA LEU A 358 -5.79 6.49 10.97
C LEU A 358 -4.36 6.52 10.43
N ARG A 359 -4.25 6.53 9.11
CA ARG A 359 -2.97 6.61 8.39
C ARG A 359 -3.10 7.52 7.18
N ARG A 360 -2.02 8.17 6.80
CA ARG A 360 -1.95 8.91 5.56
C ARG A 360 -1.93 7.93 4.38
N LEU A 361 -2.52 8.35 3.27
CA LEU A 361 -2.45 7.58 2.02
C LEU A 361 -1.01 7.52 1.51
N ASP A 362 -0.68 6.45 0.81
CA ASP A 362 0.54 6.38 0.00
C ASP A 362 0.58 7.55 -0.98
N ALA A 363 1.77 8.02 -1.32
CA ALA A 363 1.94 9.17 -2.22
C ALA A 363 1.22 8.97 -3.56
N GLU A 364 1.35 7.77 -4.12
CA GLU A 364 0.74 7.37 -5.40
C GLU A 364 -0.79 7.34 -5.30
N VAL A 365 -1.32 6.80 -4.21
CA VAL A 365 -2.78 6.77 -3.97
C VAL A 365 -3.32 8.17 -3.77
N LEU A 366 -2.58 9.05 -3.10
CA LEU A 366 -3.01 10.43 -2.83
C LEU A 366 -3.09 11.27 -4.11
N ILE A 367 -2.06 11.20 -4.98
CA ILE A 367 -2.09 11.96 -6.23
C ILE A 367 -3.13 11.39 -7.20
N ASP A 368 -3.26 10.07 -7.32
CA ASP A 368 -4.30 9.43 -8.14
C ASP A 368 -5.71 9.79 -7.64
N ALA A 369 -5.89 9.97 -6.32
CA ALA A 369 -7.15 10.44 -5.75
C ALA A 369 -7.43 11.90 -6.11
N LEU A 370 -6.42 12.79 -6.05
CA LEU A 370 -6.55 14.17 -6.49
C LEU A 370 -6.90 14.25 -7.98
N ASP A 371 -6.20 13.48 -8.81
CA ASP A 371 -6.45 13.44 -10.26
C ASP A 371 -7.85 12.89 -10.59
N SER A 372 -8.29 11.85 -9.89
CA SER A 372 -9.64 11.30 -10.05
C SER A 372 -10.74 12.32 -9.68
N ILE A 373 -10.55 13.07 -8.59
CA ILE A 373 -11.52 14.11 -8.15
C ILE A 373 -11.55 15.29 -9.13
N THR A 374 -10.38 15.70 -9.61
CA THR A 374 -10.25 16.90 -10.45
C THR A 374 -10.41 16.60 -11.94
N GLY A 375 -10.27 15.34 -12.36
CA GLY A 375 -10.25 14.94 -13.76
C GLY A 375 -8.97 15.38 -14.47
N THR A 376 -7.85 15.42 -13.76
CA THR A 376 -6.51 15.77 -14.27
C THR A 376 -5.60 14.55 -14.30
N THR A 377 -4.37 14.74 -14.76
CA THR A 377 -3.31 13.73 -14.74
C THR A 377 -2.05 14.32 -14.13
N GLU A 378 -1.18 13.47 -13.59
CA GLU A 378 0.14 13.85 -13.10
C GLU A 378 1.17 13.71 -14.22
N SER A 379 2.25 14.50 -14.14
CA SER A 379 3.39 14.41 -15.03
C SER A 379 4.57 13.77 -14.31
N TYR A 380 5.14 12.76 -14.93
CA TYR A 380 6.29 12.04 -14.37
C TYR A 380 7.57 12.34 -15.16
N SER A 381 8.71 12.18 -14.48
CA SER A 381 10.03 12.28 -15.05
C SER A 381 10.90 11.08 -14.65
N SER A 382 11.93 10.81 -15.46
CA SER A 382 12.99 9.84 -15.15
C SER A 382 14.32 10.42 -15.61
N ALA A 383 15.41 10.14 -14.88
CA ALA A 383 16.75 10.52 -15.33
C ALA A 383 17.22 9.70 -16.54
N ILE A 384 16.59 8.55 -16.81
CA ILE A 384 16.76 7.80 -18.06
C ILE A 384 15.64 8.22 -19.01
N PRO A 385 15.91 9.10 -20.01
CA PRO A 385 14.89 9.70 -20.85
C PRO A 385 14.41 8.76 -21.97
N GLU A 386 13.47 9.23 -22.77
CA GLU A 386 13.10 8.61 -24.04
C GLU A 386 14.32 8.43 -24.97
N PRO A 387 14.36 7.36 -25.76
CA PRO A 387 13.30 6.36 -25.94
C PRO A 387 13.31 5.21 -24.93
N PHE A 388 14.19 5.21 -23.95
CA PHE A 388 14.36 4.11 -23.00
C PHE A 388 13.28 4.10 -21.93
N THR A 389 12.83 5.27 -21.46
CA THR A 389 11.72 5.40 -20.51
C THR A 389 10.61 6.20 -21.18
N TYR A 390 9.48 5.55 -21.41
CA TYR A 390 8.25 6.18 -21.90
C TYR A 390 7.14 6.00 -20.87
N VAL A 391 6.49 7.10 -20.49
CA VAL A 391 5.36 7.10 -19.56
C VAL A 391 4.15 7.72 -20.26
N PRO A 392 3.06 6.95 -20.46
CA PRO A 392 1.82 7.50 -21.02
C PRO A 392 1.29 8.68 -20.19
N VAL A 393 0.69 9.68 -20.84
CA VAL A 393 0.14 10.88 -20.17
C VAL A 393 -0.96 10.52 -19.15
N GLU A 394 -1.70 9.45 -19.43
CA GLU A 394 -2.79 8.98 -18.55
C GLU A 394 -2.34 7.91 -17.54
N GLN A 395 -1.02 7.71 -17.38
CA GLN A 395 -0.47 6.71 -16.48
C GLN A 395 -0.84 7.04 -15.03
N ARG A 396 -1.47 6.09 -14.35
CA ARG A 396 -1.74 6.23 -12.91
C ARG A 396 -0.48 5.97 -12.09
N SER A 397 -0.34 6.70 -10.97
CA SER A 397 0.82 6.57 -10.09
C SER A 397 0.97 5.17 -9.48
N ILE A 398 -0.15 4.53 -9.09
CA ILE A 398 -0.12 3.16 -8.54
C ILE A 398 0.35 2.11 -9.55
N ALA A 399 0.30 2.42 -10.85
CA ALA A 399 0.71 1.52 -11.93
C ALA A 399 2.06 1.91 -12.55
N LEU A 400 2.85 2.76 -11.89
CA LEU A 400 4.20 3.11 -12.33
C LEU A 400 5.14 1.89 -12.22
N PRO A 401 5.75 1.46 -13.35
CA PRO A 401 6.51 0.22 -13.37
C PRO A 401 7.88 0.31 -12.69
N ASP A 402 8.42 1.50 -12.52
CA ASP A 402 9.81 1.72 -12.17
C ASP A 402 9.95 2.75 -11.05
N GLY A 403 10.74 2.43 -10.02
CA GLY A 403 11.06 3.34 -8.92
C GLY A 403 11.79 4.62 -9.34
N SER A 404 12.42 4.61 -10.52
CA SER A 404 13.10 5.78 -11.08
C SER A 404 12.16 6.80 -11.72
N ILE A 405 10.93 6.41 -12.02
CA ILE A 405 9.90 7.31 -12.58
C ILE A 405 9.21 8.02 -11.42
N THR A 406 9.36 9.34 -11.31
CA THR A 406 8.90 10.10 -10.15
C THR A 406 8.30 11.45 -10.52
N SER A 407 7.77 12.16 -9.54
CA SER A 407 7.38 13.56 -9.60
C SER A 407 7.70 14.27 -8.28
N PRO A 408 7.78 15.61 -8.25
CA PRO A 408 7.98 16.36 -7.01
C PRO A 408 6.93 16.06 -5.94
N PHE A 409 5.70 15.74 -6.35
CA PHE A 409 4.64 15.34 -5.43
C PHE A 409 4.96 14.00 -4.77
N LEU A 410 5.28 12.97 -5.56
CA LEU A 410 5.59 11.63 -5.06
C LEU A 410 6.77 11.64 -4.07
N GLU A 411 7.82 12.39 -4.37
CA GLU A 411 8.98 12.55 -3.48
C GLU A 411 8.60 13.26 -2.16
N THR A 412 7.86 14.36 -2.26
CA THR A 412 7.40 15.11 -1.07
C THR A 412 6.53 14.26 -0.17
N PHE A 413 5.70 13.39 -0.74
CA PHE A 413 4.76 12.56 0.01
C PHE A 413 5.29 11.17 0.38
N GLY A 414 6.59 10.93 0.25
CA GLY A 414 7.28 9.78 0.83
C GLY A 414 7.07 8.48 0.09
N ARG A 415 6.95 8.53 -1.24
CA ARG A 415 7.03 7.34 -2.10
C ARG A 415 8.32 6.57 -1.80
N SER A 416 8.26 5.23 -1.86
CA SER A 416 9.45 4.39 -1.74
C SER A 416 10.40 4.61 -2.92
N PRO A 417 11.69 4.92 -2.70
CA PRO A 417 12.69 4.99 -3.74
C PRO A 417 13.11 3.60 -4.26
N ARG A 418 12.64 2.50 -3.64
CA ARG A 418 12.93 1.10 -4.01
C ARG A 418 14.42 0.73 -3.97
N ASP A 419 15.15 1.26 -3.00
CA ASP A 419 16.60 1.05 -2.88
C ASP A 419 16.96 -0.14 -1.99
N THR A 420 16.24 -0.31 -0.88
CA THR A 420 16.58 -1.28 0.17
C THR A 420 15.67 -2.51 0.20
N GLY A 421 14.42 -2.38 -0.20
CA GLY A 421 13.39 -3.40 -0.08
C GLY A 421 12.78 -3.53 1.31
N LEU A 422 13.02 -2.55 2.19
CA LEU A 422 12.38 -2.45 3.49
C LEU A 422 10.99 -1.82 3.38
N GLU A 423 10.02 -2.29 4.14
CA GLU A 423 8.68 -1.71 4.21
C GLU A 423 8.73 -0.24 4.68
N LEU A 424 9.63 0.06 5.61
CA LEU A 424 9.81 1.42 6.16
C LEU A 424 10.46 2.42 5.21
N GLU A 425 10.92 1.98 4.04
CA GLU A 425 11.43 2.88 3.02
C GLU A 425 10.33 3.81 2.49
N ARG A 426 9.08 3.35 2.54
CA ARG A 426 7.90 4.16 2.31
C ARG A 426 7.55 4.97 3.54
N ASN A 427 7.63 6.32 3.44
CA ASN A 427 7.38 7.18 4.57
C ASN A 427 5.99 7.83 4.52
N ASN A 428 5.05 7.23 5.24
CA ASN A 428 3.67 7.71 5.34
C ASN A 428 3.42 8.58 6.61
N HIS A 429 4.45 9.03 7.29
CA HIS A 429 4.29 9.95 8.44
C HIS A 429 3.99 11.36 7.95
N PRO A 430 2.96 12.04 8.49
CA PRO A 430 2.66 13.44 8.19
C PRO A 430 3.84 14.36 8.53
N SER A 431 4.06 15.37 7.70
CA SER A 431 5.07 16.41 7.94
C SER A 431 4.52 17.78 7.59
N ALA A 432 5.05 18.83 8.24
CA ALA A 432 4.68 20.21 7.96
C ALA A 432 4.90 20.60 6.48
N THR A 433 5.94 20.06 5.83
CA THR A 433 6.21 20.28 4.41
C THR A 433 5.07 19.77 3.54
N GLN A 434 4.50 18.61 3.85
CA GLN A 434 3.38 18.01 3.11
C GLN A 434 2.09 18.82 3.31
N GLU A 435 1.83 19.26 4.53
CA GLU A 435 0.67 20.12 4.84
C GLU A 435 0.76 21.46 4.10
N LEU A 436 1.94 22.10 4.12
CA LEU A 436 2.19 23.32 3.37
C LEU A 436 2.08 23.12 1.85
N ASN A 437 2.53 21.97 1.34
CA ASN A 437 2.39 21.65 -0.08
C ASN A 437 0.90 21.58 -0.47
N LEU A 438 0.08 20.84 0.25
CA LEU A 438 -1.36 20.74 -0.03
C LEU A 438 -2.06 22.11 0.03
N LEU A 439 -1.64 22.99 0.94
CA LEU A 439 -2.27 24.31 1.11
C LEU A 439 -1.78 25.34 0.08
N ASN A 440 -0.51 25.30 -0.33
CA ASN A 440 0.14 26.40 -1.07
C ASN A 440 0.60 25.99 -2.46
N SER A 441 0.60 24.70 -2.83
CA SER A 441 1.04 24.26 -4.16
C SER A 441 0.22 24.94 -5.27
N ALA A 442 0.92 25.51 -6.24
CA ALA A 442 0.30 26.06 -7.43
C ALA A 442 -0.36 24.97 -8.27
N ASP A 443 0.27 23.79 -8.33
CA ASP A 443 -0.24 22.63 -9.06
C ASP A 443 -1.55 22.12 -8.46
N VAL A 444 -1.57 21.83 -7.16
CA VAL A 444 -2.81 21.40 -6.46
C VAL A 444 -3.93 22.44 -6.65
N ARG A 445 -3.59 23.72 -6.55
CA ARG A 445 -4.58 24.80 -6.78
C ARG A 445 -5.09 24.82 -8.22
N GLN A 446 -4.20 24.64 -9.19
CA GLN A 446 -4.59 24.58 -10.59
C GLN A 446 -5.49 23.39 -10.87
N LYS A 447 -5.14 22.18 -10.38
CA LYS A 447 -5.98 20.98 -10.47
C LYS A 447 -7.39 21.25 -9.89
N LEU A 448 -7.48 21.88 -8.73
CA LEU A 448 -8.75 22.22 -8.09
C LEU A 448 -9.57 23.28 -8.84
N GLN A 449 -8.92 24.31 -9.38
CA GLN A 449 -9.60 25.44 -10.04
C GLN A 449 -9.98 25.16 -11.48
N GLN A 450 -9.17 24.40 -12.20
CA GLN A 450 -9.29 24.20 -13.66
C GLN A 450 -9.63 22.76 -14.04
N GLY A 451 -9.56 21.82 -13.11
CA GLY A 451 -9.82 20.42 -13.36
C GLY A 451 -11.24 20.18 -13.89
N PRO A 452 -11.39 19.47 -15.02
CA PRO A 452 -12.67 19.28 -15.69
C PRO A 452 -13.66 18.48 -14.82
N GLY A 453 -13.20 17.60 -13.94
CA GLY A 453 -14.05 16.83 -13.03
C GLY A 453 -14.86 17.71 -12.08
N ILE A 454 -14.18 18.61 -11.35
CA ILE A 454 -14.84 19.56 -10.45
C ILE A 454 -15.71 20.53 -11.25
N GLN A 455 -15.22 21.04 -12.38
CA GLN A 455 -15.99 21.94 -13.23
C GLN A 455 -17.28 21.29 -13.74
N THR A 456 -17.25 20.00 -14.07
CA THR A 456 -18.44 19.24 -14.48
C THR A 456 -19.46 19.16 -13.33
N ILE A 457 -19.02 18.86 -12.11
CA ILE A 457 -19.90 18.84 -10.93
C ILE A 457 -20.53 20.24 -10.71
N LEU A 458 -19.74 21.30 -10.78
CA LEU A 458 -20.22 22.68 -10.56
C LEU A 458 -21.16 23.17 -11.66
N ARG A 459 -20.96 22.73 -12.91
CA ARG A 459 -21.80 23.11 -14.07
C ARG A 459 -23.06 22.25 -14.23
N SER A 460 -23.16 21.12 -13.53
CA SER A 460 -24.33 20.23 -13.65
C SER A 460 -25.66 20.90 -13.35
N GLY A 461 -25.61 22.13 -12.86
CA GLY A 461 -26.70 23.09 -12.73
C GLY A 461 -27.91 22.56 -11.93
N GLY A 462 -28.30 23.24 -10.89
CA GLY A 462 -29.42 22.80 -10.07
C GLY A 462 -29.41 23.47 -8.70
N PRO A 463 -30.33 23.08 -7.82
CA PRO A 463 -30.30 23.52 -6.43
C PRO A 463 -28.93 23.22 -5.80
N ALA A 464 -28.44 24.06 -4.89
CA ALA A 464 -27.14 23.92 -4.25
C ALA A 464 -26.92 22.54 -3.58
N ASN A 465 -27.97 21.94 -3.02
CA ASN A 465 -27.89 20.70 -2.27
C ASN A 465 -27.39 19.49 -3.08
N PRO A 466 -27.87 19.18 -4.30
CA PRO A 466 -27.34 18.10 -5.11
C PRO A 466 -25.86 18.27 -5.47
N VAL A 467 -25.37 19.47 -5.72
CA VAL A 467 -23.99 19.80 -6.03
C VAL A 467 -23.11 19.53 -4.79
N ILE A 468 -23.53 19.96 -3.62
CA ILE A 468 -22.84 19.70 -2.35
C ILE A 468 -22.77 18.21 -2.09
N ASP A 469 -23.85 17.45 -2.30
CA ASP A 469 -23.86 16.00 -2.14
C ASP A 469 -22.86 15.31 -3.07
N GLN A 470 -22.79 15.72 -4.35
CA GLN A 470 -21.83 15.17 -5.31
C GLN A 470 -20.39 15.47 -4.92
N LEU A 471 -20.08 16.69 -4.46
CA LEU A 471 -18.76 17.04 -3.97
C LEU A 471 -18.36 16.19 -2.75
N TYR A 472 -19.26 16.06 -1.78
CA TYR A 472 -18.99 15.23 -0.60
C TYR A 472 -18.80 13.75 -0.95
N LEU A 473 -19.59 13.21 -1.86
CA LEU A 473 -19.46 11.84 -2.33
C LEU A 473 -18.14 11.63 -3.10
N ALA A 474 -17.75 12.56 -3.98
CA ALA A 474 -16.54 12.46 -4.77
C ALA A 474 -15.25 12.60 -3.90
N ILE A 475 -15.26 13.54 -2.93
CA ILE A 475 -14.07 13.86 -2.15
C ILE A 475 -13.99 13.00 -0.88
N LEU A 476 -15.11 12.84 -0.16
CA LEU A 476 -15.16 12.21 1.16
C LEU A 476 -15.86 10.85 1.15
N SER A 477 -16.39 10.42 0.01
CA SER A 477 -17.15 9.16 -0.16
C SER A 477 -18.32 9.00 0.82
N ARG A 478 -18.94 10.13 1.23
CA ARG A 478 -20.09 10.17 2.14
C ARG A 478 -21.01 11.34 1.82
N PHE A 479 -22.22 11.29 2.31
CA PHE A 479 -23.10 12.46 2.31
C PHE A 479 -22.65 13.49 3.36
N PRO A 480 -22.91 14.79 3.14
CA PRO A 480 -22.76 15.82 4.16
C PRO A 480 -23.75 15.60 5.30
N THR A 481 -23.35 15.93 6.51
CA THR A 481 -24.30 16.09 7.63
C THR A 481 -25.22 17.28 7.38
N ALA A 482 -26.33 17.39 8.13
CA ALA A 482 -27.24 18.53 8.02
C ALA A 482 -26.53 19.87 8.29
N GLN A 483 -25.62 19.90 9.25
CA GLN A 483 -24.80 21.06 9.58
C GLN A 483 -23.85 21.43 8.44
N GLU A 484 -23.05 20.50 7.96
CA GLU A 484 -22.11 20.71 6.85
C GLU A 484 -22.81 21.20 5.58
N ARG A 485 -23.99 20.63 5.29
CA ARG A 485 -24.80 21.06 4.15
C ARG A 485 -25.27 22.52 4.31
N SER A 486 -25.70 22.89 5.50
CA SER A 486 -26.16 24.27 5.80
C SER A 486 -24.98 25.26 5.67
N GLU A 487 -23.83 24.93 6.21
CA GLU A 487 -22.62 25.76 6.16
C GLU A 487 -22.11 25.93 4.72
N ALA A 488 -22.01 24.83 3.95
CA ALA A 488 -21.60 24.86 2.55
C ALA A 488 -22.58 25.70 1.69
N ALA A 489 -23.88 25.56 1.92
CA ALA A 489 -24.89 26.35 1.20
C ALA A 489 -24.82 27.82 1.58
N ALA A 490 -24.55 28.16 2.84
CA ALA A 490 -24.39 29.55 3.28
C ALA A 490 -23.12 30.17 2.65
N TYR A 491 -22.00 29.43 2.61
CA TYR A 491 -20.78 29.87 1.96
C TYR A 491 -20.96 30.13 0.46
N ALA A 492 -21.65 29.22 -0.25
CA ALA A 492 -21.94 29.39 -1.67
C ALA A 492 -22.75 30.67 -1.95
N ARG A 493 -23.75 30.97 -1.11
CA ARG A 493 -24.55 32.22 -1.22
C ARG A 493 -23.68 33.46 -0.99
N SER A 494 -22.83 33.47 0.04
CA SER A 494 -21.98 34.63 0.34
C SER A 494 -20.96 34.92 -0.77
N ALA A 495 -20.41 33.89 -1.40
CA ALA A 495 -19.47 34.01 -2.53
C ALA A 495 -20.15 34.61 -3.78
N ILE A 496 -21.43 34.32 -4.01
CA ILE A 496 -22.23 34.92 -5.10
C ILE A 496 -22.50 36.38 -4.80
N CYS A 497 -22.94 36.74 -3.59
CA CYS A 497 -23.17 38.12 -3.18
C CYS A 497 -21.90 38.99 -3.20
N GLY A 498 -20.74 38.43 -2.87
CA GLY A 498 -19.43 39.13 -2.93
C GLY A 498 -19.00 39.51 -4.35
N ARG A 499 -19.42 38.75 -5.38
CA ARG A 499 -19.17 39.04 -6.79
C ARG A 499 -20.15 40.04 -7.40
N ALA A 500 -21.31 40.30 -6.74
CA ALA A 500 -22.35 41.17 -7.20
C ALA A 500 -22.22 42.62 -6.67
N ARG A 501 -21.11 43.03 -6.04
CA ARG A 501 -20.87 44.47 -5.74
C ARG A 501 -20.45 45.16 -7.03
N PRO A 502 -21.30 46.09 -7.58
CA PRO A 502 -20.91 46.91 -8.72
C PRO A 502 -19.71 47.76 -8.30
N GLN A 503 -18.72 47.87 -9.18
CA GLN A 503 -17.75 48.96 -9.08
C GLN A 503 -18.54 50.28 -9.08
N LEU A 504 -18.57 50.94 -7.94
CA LEU A 504 -18.97 52.34 -7.87
C LEU A 504 -17.97 53.10 -8.76
N THR A 505 -18.44 53.46 -9.95
CA THR A 505 -17.79 54.49 -10.78
C THR A 505 -17.69 55.76 -9.96
N SER A 506 -16.47 56.15 -9.62
CA SER A 506 -16.19 57.49 -9.10
C SER A 506 -16.58 58.51 -10.14
N PRO A 507 -17.33 59.57 -9.81
CA PRO A 507 -17.48 60.73 -10.69
C PRO A 507 -16.09 61.38 -10.80
N GLY A 508 -15.57 61.49 -12.02
CA GLY A 508 -14.41 62.32 -12.33
C GLY A 508 -14.67 63.80 -12.08
N PRO A 509 -13.61 64.59 -11.94
CA PRO A 509 -13.66 66.01 -11.55
C PRO A 509 -14.32 66.91 -12.58
#